data_8f20bde1047e3f714976af8b3cc9e974
#
_entry.id   8f20bde1047e3f714976af8b3cc9e974
#
_cell.length_a   1.000
_cell.length_b   1.000
_cell.length_c   1.000
_cell.angle_alpha   90.00
_cell.angle_beta   90.00
_cell.angle_gamma   90.00
#
_symmetry.space_group_name_H-M   'P 1'
#
loop_
_entity.id
_entity.type
_entity.pdbx_description
1 polymer ?
#
loop_
_entity_poly.entity_id
_entity_poly.type
_entity_poly.pdbx_seq_one_letter_code
_entity_poly.pdbx_strand_id
1 'polypeptide(L)'
;LCESIFMSADSESVKNSTPPPTPVDGEQEMDEIGQWICDLCFADTREVSLLELSKKREVHPDLALRLWFTPGAIAALLAEIIGIYWSINPPRLTAHQSNRVCNALALMQCVASHPETRGPFLQAHIPLYLYAFLHTTSQTRPFEYLRLTSLGVIGALVKTDDPEVIQFLLNTEIIPLCLRIMETGSELSRTVATFILQKILLDDHGLAYVCQTYDRFSHVAMILGKMVMSLKGEPSARLLKHVIRCYCRLSENVRAREALASILPDELRNQTFAPSMKDDKSTQHWLNQLLRNLESVARAPPVAVTRER
;
A
#
# COMPACT_ATOMS: atom_id res chain seq x y z
N LEU A 1 7.68 -7.93 -8.99
CA LEU A 1 7.07 -8.15 -7.65
C LEU A 1 6.01 -7.09 -7.31
N CYS A 2 6.18 -5.83 -7.70
CA CYS A 2 5.20 -4.76 -7.43
C CYS A 2 4.15 -4.59 -8.52
N GLU A 3 4.40 -5.09 -9.73
CA GLU A 3 3.40 -5.02 -10.81
C GLU A 3 2.15 -5.82 -10.49
N SER A 4 2.27 -6.95 -9.77
CA SER A 4 1.11 -7.78 -9.41
C SER A 4 0.15 -7.14 -8.40
N ILE A 5 0.60 -6.19 -7.58
CA ILE A 5 -0.29 -5.45 -6.67
C ILE A 5 -1.29 -4.58 -7.47
N PHE A 6 -0.91 -4.15 -8.67
CA PHE A 6 -1.65 -3.19 -9.47
C PHE A 6 -2.33 -3.77 -10.72
N MET A 7 -1.89 -4.96 -11.20
CA MET A 7 -2.39 -5.52 -12.45
C MET A 7 -3.83 -6.06 -12.42
N SER A 8 -4.46 -6.24 -11.26
CA SER A 8 -5.82 -6.83 -11.20
C SER A 8 -6.96 -5.82 -11.06
N ALA A 9 -6.71 -4.52 -11.27
CA ALA A 9 -7.76 -3.50 -11.17
C ALA A 9 -8.35 -3.04 -12.52
N ASP A 10 -7.65 -3.27 -13.66
CA ASP A 10 -8.04 -2.73 -14.96
C ASP A 10 -7.85 -3.71 -16.14
N SER A 11 -7.98 -5.03 -15.96
CA SER A 11 -7.89 -5.97 -17.10
C SER A 11 -9.18 -6.76 -17.31
N GLU A 12 -10.05 -6.22 -18.14
CA GLU A 12 -10.89 -7.06 -19.00
C GLU A 12 -10.01 -7.70 -20.09
N SER A 13 -9.95 -9.03 -20.04
CA SER A 13 -9.70 -10.00 -21.09
C SER A 13 -8.64 -9.72 -22.18
N VAL A 14 -7.48 -10.36 -22.04
CA VAL A 14 -6.88 -11.14 -23.13
C VAL A 14 -6.62 -12.56 -22.59
N LYS A 15 -7.45 -13.51 -23.01
CA LYS A 15 -7.28 -14.93 -22.76
C LYS A 15 -6.14 -15.43 -23.64
N ASN A 16 -4.93 -15.56 -23.09
CA ASN A 16 -3.95 -16.49 -23.59
C ASN A 16 -4.19 -17.84 -22.89
N SER A 17 -4.79 -18.75 -23.60
CA SER A 17 -5.05 -20.12 -23.18
C SER A 17 -3.74 -20.91 -23.17
N THR A 18 -3.10 -20.99 -22.03
CA THR A 18 -2.21 -22.12 -21.70
C THR A 18 -3.11 -23.32 -21.43
N PRO A 19 -2.82 -24.53 -21.97
CA PRO A 19 -3.60 -25.71 -21.65
C PRO A 19 -3.53 -25.99 -20.14
N PRO A 20 -4.62 -26.50 -19.52
CA PRO A 20 -4.60 -26.86 -18.12
C PRO A 20 -3.55 -27.95 -17.88
N PRO A 21 -2.81 -27.93 -16.75
CA PRO A 21 -1.85 -28.96 -16.40
C PRO A 21 -2.56 -30.31 -16.31
N THR A 22 -1.88 -31.38 -16.75
CA THR A 22 -2.40 -32.74 -16.62
C THR A 22 -2.55 -33.08 -15.13
N PRO A 23 -3.53 -33.91 -14.73
CA PRO A 23 -3.76 -34.26 -13.31
C PRO A 23 -2.51 -34.78 -12.57
N VAL A 24 -1.64 -35.50 -13.28
CA VAL A 24 -0.40 -36.08 -12.72
C VAL A 24 0.63 -34.98 -12.38
N ASP A 25 0.74 -33.94 -13.23
CA ASP A 25 1.66 -32.85 -13.01
C ASP A 25 1.19 -31.97 -11.82
N GLY A 26 -0.13 -31.82 -11.64
CA GLY A 26 -0.73 -31.07 -10.55
C GLY A 26 -0.54 -31.73 -9.18
N GLU A 27 -0.64 -33.02 -9.06
CA GLU A 27 -0.41 -33.76 -7.81
C GLU A 27 1.07 -33.70 -7.40
N GLN A 28 1.99 -33.85 -8.34
CA GLN A 28 3.42 -33.76 -8.08
C GLN A 28 3.84 -32.35 -7.67
N GLU A 29 3.32 -31.32 -8.30
CA GLU A 29 3.59 -29.91 -7.94
C GLU A 29 3.01 -29.56 -6.56
N MET A 30 1.85 -30.10 -6.20
CA MET A 30 1.25 -29.94 -4.87
C MET A 30 2.07 -30.61 -3.77
N ASP A 31 2.71 -31.73 -4.04
CA ASP A 31 3.59 -32.42 -3.11
C ASP A 31 4.91 -31.64 -2.90
N GLU A 32 5.50 -31.11 -3.98
CA GLU A 32 6.68 -30.24 -3.90
C GLU A 32 6.45 -28.98 -3.06
N ILE A 33 5.29 -28.33 -3.22
CA ILE A 33 4.92 -27.17 -2.39
C ILE A 33 4.83 -27.55 -0.93
N GLY A 34 4.21 -28.71 -0.62
CA GLY A 34 4.15 -29.23 0.74
C GLY A 34 5.53 -29.42 1.35
N GLN A 35 6.45 -30.00 0.58
CA GLN A 35 7.82 -30.23 1.00
C GLN A 35 8.53 -28.88 1.26
N TRP A 36 8.46 -27.90 0.35
CA TRP A 36 9.08 -26.58 0.58
C TRP A 36 8.50 -25.84 1.78
N ILE A 37 7.21 -25.97 2.08
CA ILE A 37 6.61 -25.38 3.29
C ILE A 37 7.19 -26.03 4.56
N CYS A 38 7.38 -27.35 4.56
CA CYS A 38 8.06 -28.05 5.66
C CYS A 38 9.53 -27.61 5.78
N ASP A 39 10.22 -27.52 4.66
CA ASP A 39 11.64 -27.14 4.57
C ASP A 39 11.88 -25.68 5.02
N LEU A 40 10.88 -24.79 4.96
CA LEU A 40 10.95 -23.45 5.56
C LEU A 40 11.29 -23.48 7.06
N CYS A 41 10.86 -24.51 7.77
CA CYS A 41 11.06 -24.63 9.22
C CYS A 41 12.52 -24.92 9.59
N PHE A 42 13.34 -25.42 8.64
CA PHE A 42 14.73 -25.77 8.88
C PHE A 42 15.68 -24.72 8.33
N ALA A 43 16.67 -24.32 9.13
CA ALA A 43 17.59 -23.23 8.79
C ALA A 43 18.38 -23.49 7.48
N ASP A 44 18.80 -24.71 7.25
CA ASP A 44 19.67 -25.10 6.14
C ASP A 44 18.95 -25.11 4.78
N THR A 45 17.65 -25.42 4.75
CA THR A 45 16.83 -25.50 3.53
C THR A 45 15.96 -24.29 3.30
N ARG A 46 15.76 -23.45 4.32
CA ARG A 46 14.84 -22.30 4.32
C ARG A 46 15.06 -21.34 3.17
N GLU A 47 16.31 -21.01 2.81
CA GLU A 47 16.58 -20.02 1.77
C GLU A 47 16.10 -20.48 0.40
N VAL A 48 16.33 -21.74 0.05
CA VAL A 48 15.86 -22.33 -1.20
C VAL A 48 14.33 -22.37 -1.22
N SER A 49 13.72 -22.82 -0.12
CA SER A 49 12.27 -22.90 0.01
C SER A 49 11.59 -21.54 -0.10
N LEU A 50 12.14 -20.48 0.53
CA LEU A 50 11.67 -19.10 0.38
C LEU A 50 11.69 -18.66 -1.07
N LEU A 51 12.75 -18.95 -1.81
CA LEU A 51 12.88 -18.57 -3.21
C LEU A 51 11.85 -19.29 -4.08
N GLU A 52 11.74 -20.62 -3.95
CA GLU A 52 10.82 -21.42 -4.78
C GLU A 52 9.34 -21.07 -4.46
N LEU A 53 8.96 -21.02 -3.20
CA LEU A 53 7.59 -20.64 -2.80
C LEU A 53 7.23 -19.22 -3.25
N SER A 54 8.18 -18.27 -3.19
CA SER A 54 7.93 -16.90 -3.63
C SER A 54 7.63 -16.80 -5.13
N LYS A 55 8.17 -17.69 -5.96
CA LYS A 55 7.88 -17.78 -7.40
C LYS A 55 6.48 -18.36 -7.67
N LYS A 56 6.03 -19.27 -6.81
CA LYS A 56 4.77 -20.00 -6.97
C LYS A 56 3.54 -19.29 -6.40
N ARG A 57 3.72 -18.20 -5.65
CA ARG A 57 2.65 -17.51 -4.92
C ARG A 57 1.47 -17.01 -5.77
N GLU A 58 1.71 -16.74 -7.06
CA GLU A 58 0.67 -16.22 -7.98
C GLU A 58 -0.10 -17.36 -8.68
N VAL A 59 0.48 -18.55 -8.69
CA VAL A 59 -0.07 -19.73 -9.39
C VAL A 59 -0.93 -20.58 -8.45
N HIS A 60 -0.60 -20.61 -7.15
CA HIS A 60 -1.26 -21.48 -6.17
C HIS A 60 -2.11 -20.64 -5.18
N PRO A 61 -3.42 -20.58 -5.39
CA PRO A 61 -4.32 -19.76 -4.55
C PRO A 61 -4.46 -20.29 -3.12
N ASP A 62 -4.20 -21.58 -2.88
CA ASP A 62 -4.24 -22.22 -1.55
C ASP A 62 -2.94 -22.06 -0.74
N LEU A 63 -1.89 -21.49 -1.34
CA LEU A 63 -0.58 -21.33 -0.68
C LEU A 63 -0.68 -20.55 0.65
N ALA A 64 -1.53 -19.53 0.71
CA ALA A 64 -1.77 -18.75 1.91
C ALA A 64 -2.28 -19.61 3.08
N LEU A 65 -3.26 -20.48 2.80
CA LEU A 65 -3.83 -21.40 3.80
C LEU A 65 -2.80 -22.44 4.25
N ARG A 66 -2.09 -23.02 3.30
CA ARG A 66 -1.04 -24.01 3.62
C ARG A 66 0.07 -23.41 4.48
N LEU A 67 0.53 -22.19 4.19
CA LEU A 67 1.52 -21.49 5.00
C LEU A 67 0.98 -21.18 6.41
N TRP A 68 -0.27 -20.71 6.50
CA TRP A 68 -0.85 -20.33 7.78
C TRP A 68 -1.08 -21.52 8.71
N PHE A 69 -1.61 -22.62 8.18
CA PHE A 69 -1.97 -23.81 8.97
C PHE A 69 -0.83 -24.82 9.14
N THR A 70 0.31 -24.65 8.48
CA THR A 70 1.47 -25.51 8.72
C THR A 70 2.23 -25.03 9.97
N PRO A 71 2.34 -25.85 11.02
CA PRO A 71 3.04 -25.49 12.24
C PRO A 71 4.48 -25.07 11.97
N GLY A 72 4.87 -23.90 12.46
CA GLY A 72 6.22 -23.36 12.31
C GLY A 72 6.47 -22.52 11.06
N ALA A 73 5.67 -22.62 10.01
CA ALA A 73 5.91 -21.88 8.76
C ALA A 73 5.86 -20.35 8.97
N ILE A 74 4.80 -19.83 9.58
CA ILE A 74 4.70 -18.37 9.88
C ILE A 74 5.80 -17.93 10.84
N ALA A 75 6.15 -18.74 11.85
CA ALA A 75 7.25 -18.43 12.76
C ALA A 75 8.60 -18.38 12.02
N ALA A 76 8.83 -19.27 11.06
CA ALA A 76 10.02 -19.24 10.20
C ALA A 76 10.11 -17.96 9.34
N LEU A 77 8.98 -17.54 8.75
CA LEU A 77 8.91 -16.27 8.00
C LEU A 77 9.16 -15.06 8.90
N LEU A 78 8.59 -15.02 10.09
CA LEU A 78 8.86 -13.97 11.08
C LEU A 78 10.31 -13.97 11.55
N ALA A 79 10.93 -15.14 11.73
CA ALA A 79 12.33 -15.25 12.11
C ALA A 79 13.25 -14.62 11.04
N GLU A 80 12.95 -14.78 9.75
CA GLU A 80 13.68 -14.11 8.65
C GLU A 80 13.52 -12.58 8.71
N ILE A 81 12.30 -12.10 8.98
CA ILE A 81 12.01 -10.66 9.08
C ILE A 81 12.77 -10.05 10.27
N ILE A 82 12.63 -10.63 11.45
CA ILE A 82 13.26 -10.12 12.68
C ILE A 82 14.78 -10.28 12.62
N GLY A 83 15.27 -11.33 11.99
CA GLY A 83 16.69 -11.66 11.90
C GLY A 83 17.57 -10.58 11.29
N ILE A 84 17.01 -9.64 10.49
CA ILE A 84 17.77 -8.53 9.90
C ILE A 84 17.64 -7.21 10.66
N TYR A 85 16.91 -7.12 11.76
CA TYR A 85 16.72 -5.85 12.49
C TYR A 85 18.05 -5.24 12.95
N TRP A 86 19.04 -6.04 13.33
CA TRP A 86 20.37 -5.57 13.69
C TRP A 86 21.14 -4.94 12.51
N SER A 87 20.75 -5.22 11.25
CA SER A 87 21.33 -4.64 10.04
C SER A 87 20.69 -3.29 9.65
N ILE A 88 19.62 -2.89 10.32
CA ILE A 88 18.91 -1.64 10.03
C ILE A 88 19.63 -0.45 10.64
N ASN A 89 20.09 -0.58 11.88
CA ASN A 89 20.82 0.45 12.60
C ASN A 89 22.04 -0.13 13.34
N PRO A 90 23.29 0.18 12.90
CA PRO A 90 23.62 0.99 11.73
C PRO A 90 23.23 0.34 10.40
N PRO A 91 23.01 1.13 9.30
CA PRO A 91 22.52 0.62 8.02
C PRO A 91 23.57 -0.21 7.30
N ARG A 92 23.55 -1.53 7.54
CA ARG A 92 24.49 -2.53 7.00
C ARG A 92 23.83 -3.63 6.18
N LEU A 93 22.57 -3.41 5.77
CA LEU A 93 21.80 -4.40 5.02
C LEU A 93 22.46 -4.71 3.67
N THR A 94 22.77 -5.98 3.42
CA THR A 94 23.32 -6.45 2.15
C THR A 94 22.19 -6.76 1.16
N ALA A 95 22.53 -6.81 -0.15
CA ALA A 95 21.58 -7.20 -1.18
C ALA A 95 21.04 -8.63 -0.97
N HIS A 96 21.90 -9.55 -0.54
CA HIS A 96 21.51 -10.93 -0.24
C HIS A 96 20.48 -11.01 0.89
N GLN A 97 20.74 -10.35 2.02
CA GLN A 97 19.81 -10.27 3.15
C GLN A 97 18.47 -9.65 2.74
N SER A 98 18.53 -8.53 1.99
CA SER A 98 17.34 -7.87 1.48
C SER A 98 16.51 -8.80 0.60
N ASN A 99 17.10 -9.47 -0.38
CA ASN A 99 16.39 -10.39 -1.28
C ASN A 99 15.75 -11.54 -0.51
N ARG A 100 16.47 -12.13 0.42
CA ARG A 100 15.99 -13.25 1.25
C ARG A 100 14.76 -12.83 2.07
N VAL A 101 14.81 -11.69 2.76
CA VAL A 101 13.68 -11.18 3.53
C VAL A 101 12.54 -10.71 2.63
N CYS A 102 12.82 -10.14 1.46
CA CYS A 102 11.78 -9.79 0.50
C CYS A 102 11.01 -11.02 -0.03
N ASN A 103 11.66 -12.19 -0.15
CA ASN A 103 10.95 -13.44 -0.45
C ASN A 103 10.02 -13.85 0.71
N ALA A 104 10.46 -13.73 1.96
CA ALA A 104 9.59 -13.95 3.11
C ALA A 104 8.40 -12.97 3.15
N LEU A 105 8.65 -11.68 2.88
CA LEU A 105 7.60 -10.65 2.79
C LEU A 105 6.61 -10.93 1.65
N ALA A 106 7.07 -11.48 0.52
CA ALA A 106 6.18 -11.85 -0.58
C ALA A 106 5.22 -12.99 -0.19
N LEU A 107 5.68 -13.95 0.61
CA LEU A 107 4.83 -15.00 1.18
C LEU A 107 3.88 -14.43 2.25
N MET A 108 4.35 -13.51 3.09
CA MET A 108 3.49 -12.78 4.04
C MET A 108 2.41 -11.96 3.32
N GLN A 109 2.72 -11.38 2.16
CA GLN A 109 1.75 -10.68 1.32
C GLN A 109 0.65 -11.62 0.81
N CYS A 110 1.00 -12.85 0.43
CA CYS A 110 0.05 -13.87 0.04
C CYS A 110 -0.92 -14.18 1.20
N VAL A 111 -0.39 -14.42 2.40
CA VAL A 111 -1.18 -14.66 3.62
C VAL A 111 -2.07 -13.46 3.97
N ALA A 112 -1.56 -12.24 3.86
CA ALA A 112 -2.31 -11.01 4.13
C ALA A 112 -3.46 -10.76 3.14
N SER A 113 -3.34 -11.27 1.91
CA SER A 113 -4.35 -11.09 0.85
C SER A 113 -5.53 -12.04 0.99
N HIS A 114 -5.32 -13.22 1.60
CA HIS A 114 -6.33 -14.28 1.60
C HIS A 114 -7.41 -14.04 2.68
N PRO A 115 -8.70 -14.20 2.36
CA PRO A 115 -9.79 -13.86 3.27
C PRO A 115 -9.77 -14.64 4.58
N GLU A 116 -9.42 -15.92 4.57
CA GLU A 116 -9.42 -16.76 5.78
C GLU A 116 -8.21 -16.54 6.69
N THR A 117 -7.07 -16.11 6.14
CA THR A 117 -5.83 -15.91 6.93
C THR A 117 -5.63 -14.46 7.35
N ARG A 118 -6.28 -13.49 6.68
CA ARG A 118 -6.15 -12.06 6.96
C ARG A 118 -6.56 -11.68 8.39
N GLY A 119 -7.72 -12.14 8.87
CA GLY A 119 -8.17 -11.86 10.23
C GLY A 119 -7.17 -12.35 11.28
N PRO A 120 -6.80 -13.64 11.29
CA PRO A 120 -5.74 -14.15 12.15
C PRO A 120 -4.39 -13.45 12.01
N PHE A 121 -4.00 -13.03 10.79
CA PHE A 121 -2.79 -12.25 10.53
C PHE A 121 -2.80 -10.89 11.26
N LEU A 122 -3.93 -10.20 11.26
CA LEU A 122 -4.11 -8.94 12.01
C LEU A 122 -4.13 -9.17 13.52
N GLN A 123 -4.84 -10.20 13.99
CA GLN A 123 -4.90 -10.55 15.41
C GLN A 123 -3.52 -10.91 15.99
N ALA A 124 -2.66 -11.53 15.19
CA ALA A 124 -1.26 -11.80 15.52
C ALA A 124 -0.36 -10.55 15.45
N HIS A 125 -0.91 -9.37 15.11
CA HIS A 125 -0.18 -8.10 14.98
C HIS A 125 1.02 -8.16 14.01
N ILE A 126 0.99 -9.06 13.03
CA ILE A 126 2.12 -9.26 12.10
C ILE A 126 2.52 -7.98 11.35
N PRO A 127 1.60 -7.07 10.95
CA PRO A 127 2.00 -5.82 10.28
C PRO A 127 2.98 -4.96 11.07
N LEU A 128 2.96 -5.00 12.41
CA LEU A 128 3.84 -4.18 13.24
C LEU A 128 5.33 -4.56 13.10
N TYR A 129 5.65 -5.82 12.80
CA TYR A 129 7.03 -6.24 12.52
C TYR A 129 7.63 -5.57 11.28
N LEU A 130 6.79 -5.09 10.35
CA LEU A 130 7.23 -4.43 9.12
C LEU A 130 7.56 -2.96 9.33
N TYR A 131 7.06 -2.33 10.39
CA TYR A 131 7.24 -0.91 10.64
C TYR A 131 8.69 -0.51 10.85
N ALA A 132 9.50 -1.39 11.44
CA ALA A 132 10.94 -1.19 11.55
C ALA A 132 11.60 -0.93 10.18
N PHE A 133 11.12 -1.60 9.12
CA PHE A 133 11.60 -1.40 7.76
C PHE A 133 11.09 -0.10 7.15
N LEU A 134 9.84 0.25 7.41
CA LEU A 134 9.23 1.49 6.95
C LEU A 134 9.86 2.72 7.62
N HIS A 135 10.43 2.58 8.81
CA HIS A 135 11.17 3.63 9.52
C HIS A 135 12.55 3.94 8.92
N THR A 136 13.11 3.03 8.10
CA THR A 136 14.44 3.22 7.52
C THR A 136 14.50 4.42 6.57
N THR A 137 15.64 5.13 6.58
CA THR A 137 15.86 6.34 5.76
C THR A 137 16.93 6.16 4.69
N SER A 138 17.69 5.07 4.73
CA SER A 138 18.72 4.79 3.73
C SER A 138 18.11 4.65 2.34
N GLN A 139 18.71 5.33 1.35
CA GLN A 139 18.28 5.32 -0.06
C GLN A 139 19.00 4.27 -0.89
N THR A 140 19.79 3.41 -0.25
CA THR A 140 20.45 2.31 -0.98
C THR A 140 19.42 1.29 -1.46
N ARG A 141 19.70 0.64 -2.59
CA ARG A 141 18.80 -0.31 -3.25
C ARG A 141 18.27 -1.41 -2.32
N PRO A 142 19.06 -2.04 -1.42
CA PRO A 142 18.54 -3.03 -0.49
C PRO A 142 17.46 -2.49 0.44
N PHE A 143 17.61 -1.27 0.96
CA PHE A 143 16.64 -0.64 1.84
C PHE A 143 15.39 -0.17 1.09
N GLU A 144 15.55 0.39 -0.12
CA GLU A 144 14.41 0.74 -0.97
C GLU A 144 13.55 -0.49 -1.28
N TYR A 145 14.19 -1.60 -1.64
CA TYR A 145 13.49 -2.84 -1.96
C TYR A 145 12.78 -3.41 -0.73
N LEU A 146 13.41 -3.35 0.44
CA LEU A 146 12.81 -3.77 1.71
C LEU A 146 11.57 -2.92 2.07
N ARG A 147 11.66 -1.58 1.96
CA ARG A 147 10.51 -0.68 2.19
C ARG A 147 9.37 -0.97 1.22
N LEU A 148 9.69 -1.08 -0.06
CA LEU A 148 8.70 -1.33 -1.11
C LEU A 148 7.94 -2.64 -0.89
N THR A 149 8.65 -3.73 -0.58
CA THR A 149 8.04 -5.04 -0.34
C THR A 149 7.21 -5.03 0.96
N SER A 150 7.68 -4.34 2.00
CA SER A 150 6.92 -4.16 3.25
C SER A 150 5.64 -3.37 3.03
N LEU A 151 5.69 -2.26 2.25
CA LEU A 151 4.48 -1.55 1.83
C LEU A 151 3.55 -2.44 1.01
N GLY A 152 4.09 -3.38 0.24
CA GLY A 152 3.32 -4.35 -0.53
C GLY A 152 2.43 -5.24 0.35
N VAL A 153 2.92 -5.68 1.51
CA VAL A 153 2.13 -6.45 2.47
C VAL A 153 0.98 -5.60 3.04
N ILE A 154 1.26 -4.36 3.45
CA ILE A 154 0.22 -3.44 3.94
C ILE A 154 -0.77 -3.09 2.82
N GLY A 155 -0.27 -2.86 1.61
CA GLY A 155 -1.10 -2.59 0.43
C GLY A 155 -2.05 -3.75 0.11
N ALA A 156 -1.60 -4.99 0.29
CA ALA A 156 -2.43 -6.18 0.12
C ALA A 156 -3.58 -6.25 1.14
N LEU A 157 -3.32 -5.88 2.40
CA LEU A 157 -4.35 -5.77 3.43
C LEU A 157 -5.42 -4.74 3.05
N VAL A 158 -5.02 -3.50 2.75
CA VAL A 158 -5.97 -2.41 2.48
C VAL A 158 -6.71 -2.57 1.15
N LYS A 159 -6.20 -3.38 0.22
CA LYS A 159 -6.85 -3.66 -1.07
C LYS A 159 -8.19 -4.37 -0.91
N THR A 160 -8.38 -5.08 0.17
CA THR A 160 -9.58 -5.87 0.44
C THR A 160 -10.79 -5.05 0.87
N ASP A 161 -10.62 -3.74 1.16
CA ASP A 161 -11.65 -2.82 1.67
C ASP A 161 -12.34 -3.33 2.95
N ASP A 162 -11.58 -4.05 3.79
CA ASP A 162 -12.04 -4.62 5.05
C ASP A 162 -11.94 -3.56 6.17
N PRO A 163 -13.06 -3.19 6.83
CA PRO A 163 -13.05 -2.18 7.89
C PRO A 163 -12.15 -2.54 9.09
N GLU A 164 -11.98 -3.84 9.39
CA GLU A 164 -11.10 -4.29 10.48
C GLU A 164 -9.63 -3.95 10.18
N VAL A 165 -9.22 -4.05 8.91
CA VAL A 165 -7.88 -3.64 8.47
C VAL A 165 -7.67 -2.15 8.72
N ILE A 166 -8.63 -1.32 8.31
CA ILE A 166 -8.53 0.14 8.49
C ILE A 166 -8.49 0.48 9.97
N GLN A 167 -9.38 -0.10 10.78
CA GLN A 167 -9.41 0.12 12.22
C GLN A 167 -8.10 -0.29 12.89
N PHE A 168 -7.51 -1.44 12.50
CA PHE A 168 -6.20 -1.86 12.98
C PHE A 168 -5.13 -0.82 12.64
N LEU A 169 -5.06 -0.38 11.39
CA LEU A 169 -4.04 0.55 10.90
C LEU A 169 -4.16 1.94 11.54
N LEU A 170 -5.37 2.44 11.80
CA LEU A 170 -5.60 3.72 12.48
C LEU A 170 -5.10 3.74 13.93
N ASN A 171 -5.00 2.58 14.58
CA ASN A 171 -4.42 2.43 15.92
C ASN A 171 -2.89 2.32 15.91
N THR A 172 -2.27 2.50 14.76
CA THR A 172 -0.81 2.41 14.54
C THR A 172 -0.26 3.71 13.93
N GLU A 173 1.04 3.74 13.69
CA GLU A 173 1.72 4.88 13.06
C GLU A 173 1.82 4.79 11.53
N ILE A 174 0.94 4.02 10.87
CA ILE A 174 1.04 3.81 9.42
C ILE A 174 0.92 5.11 8.61
N ILE A 175 0.05 6.04 9.03
CA ILE A 175 -0.16 7.30 8.31
C ILE A 175 1.12 8.13 8.28
N PRO A 176 1.77 8.48 9.40
CA PRO A 176 3.04 9.22 9.36
C PRO A 176 4.15 8.47 8.61
N LEU A 177 4.19 7.13 8.66
CA LEU A 177 5.14 6.34 7.89
C LEU A 177 4.89 6.46 6.38
N CYS A 178 3.65 6.36 5.94
CA CYS A 178 3.27 6.57 4.54
C CYS A 178 3.63 7.99 4.08
N LEU A 179 3.29 9.03 4.85
CA LEU A 179 3.58 10.42 4.50
C LEU A 179 5.08 10.66 4.29
N ARG A 180 5.93 10.11 5.16
CA ARG A 180 7.37 10.20 4.99
C ARG A 180 7.88 9.49 3.73
N ILE A 181 7.36 8.30 3.43
CA ILE A 181 7.74 7.56 2.22
C ILE A 181 7.22 8.27 0.97
N MET A 182 6.02 8.87 1.01
CA MET A 182 5.49 9.72 -0.06
C MET A 182 6.40 10.92 -0.37
N GLU A 183 7.10 11.45 0.63
CA GLU A 183 8.02 12.58 0.47
C GLU A 183 9.40 12.15 -0.04
N THR A 184 9.96 11.05 0.47
CA THR A 184 11.38 10.71 0.30
C THR A 184 11.65 9.39 -0.45
N GLY A 185 10.63 8.58 -0.72
CA GLY A 185 10.79 7.26 -1.34
C GLY A 185 10.98 7.30 -2.85
N SER A 186 11.30 6.14 -3.42
CA SER A 186 11.30 5.93 -4.87
C SER A 186 9.89 6.11 -5.45
N GLU A 187 9.74 6.30 -6.76
CA GLU A 187 8.44 6.44 -7.42
C GLU A 187 7.47 5.31 -7.05
N LEU A 188 7.95 4.07 -7.08
CA LEU A 188 7.14 2.90 -6.71
C LEU A 188 6.71 2.93 -5.24
N SER A 189 7.62 3.21 -4.32
CA SER A 189 7.30 3.31 -2.89
C SER A 189 6.34 4.45 -2.61
N ARG A 190 6.51 5.62 -3.26
CA ARG A 190 5.59 6.76 -3.20
C ARG A 190 4.19 6.37 -3.69
N THR A 191 4.11 5.63 -4.80
CA THR A 191 2.84 5.18 -5.36
C THR A 191 2.10 4.23 -4.41
N VAL A 192 2.79 3.24 -3.84
CA VAL A 192 2.17 2.29 -2.90
C VAL A 192 1.77 2.99 -1.59
N ALA A 193 2.62 3.86 -1.04
CA ALA A 193 2.29 4.61 0.18
C ALA A 193 1.08 5.53 -0.04
N THR A 194 0.97 6.19 -1.21
CA THR A 194 -0.20 7.02 -1.55
C THR A 194 -1.45 6.17 -1.74
N PHE A 195 -1.33 4.97 -2.33
CA PHE A 195 -2.44 4.03 -2.43
C PHE A 195 -2.95 3.59 -1.06
N ILE A 196 -2.05 3.29 -0.11
CA ILE A 196 -2.43 2.95 1.27
C ILE A 196 -3.18 4.12 1.93
N LEU A 197 -2.64 5.34 1.83
CA LEU A 197 -3.30 6.54 2.34
C LEU A 197 -4.68 6.74 1.70
N GLN A 198 -4.78 6.56 0.37
CA GLN A 198 -6.06 6.63 -0.34
C GLN A 198 -7.08 5.64 0.23
N LYS A 199 -6.69 4.38 0.44
CA LYS A 199 -7.58 3.35 0.99
C LYS A 199 -8.04 3.68 2.41
N ILE A 200 -7.15 4.20 3.24
CA ILE A 200 -7.51 4.71 4.57
C ILE A 200 -8.52 5.86 4.47
N LEU A 201 -8.31 6.82 3.57
CA LEU A 201 -9.22 7.95 3.39
C LEU A 201 -10.57 7.56 2.79
N LEU A 202 -10.66 6.47 2.02
CA LEU A 202 -11.93 5.98 1.47
C LEU A 202 -12.86 5.42 2.54
N ASP A 203 -12.33 4.92 3.63
CA ASP A 203 -13.10 4.56 4.82
C ASP A 203 -13.53 5.81 5.60
N ASP A 204 -14.77 5.82 6.11
CA ASP A 204 -15.32 6.98 6.82
C ASP A 204 -14.62 7.25 8.16
N HIS A 205 -14.19 6.21 8.89
CA HIS A 205 -13.41 6.36 10.11
C HIS A 205 -12.01 6.88 9.80
N GLY A 206 -11.39 6.42 8.70
CA GLY A 206 -10.10 6.92 8.22
C GLY A 206 -10.14 8.38 7.84
N LEU A 207 -11.17 8.80 7.10
CA LEU A 207 -11.41 10.21 6.76
C LEU A 207 -11.62 11.05 8.03
N ALA A 208 -12.49 10.58 8.92
CA ALA A 208 -12.76 11.27 10.20
C ALA A 208 -11.49 11.41 11.04
N TYR A 209 -10.67 10.36 11.14
CA TYR A 209 -9.41 10.37 11.87
C TYR A 209 -8.42 11.42 11.34
N VAL A 210 -8.25 11.51 10.03
CA VAL A 210 -7.34 12.49 9.40
C VAL A 210 -7.88 13.91 9.58
N CYS A 211 -9.19 14.11 9.44
CA CYS A 211 -9.83 15.43 9.56
C CYS A 211 -10.16 15.84 11.01
N GLN A 212 -9.91 14.98 12.01
CA GLN A 212 -10.21 15.27 13.41
C GLN A 212 -9.42 16.44 13.95
N THR A 213 -8.14 16.57 13.58
CA THR A 213 -7.27 17.65 13.98
C THR A 213 -6.72 18.39 12.75
N TYR A 214 -6.54 19.73 12.90
CA TYR A 214 -5.95 20.53 11.83
C TYR A 214 -4.53 20.07 11.48
N ASP A 215 -3.74 19.68 12.47
CA ASP A 215 -2.35 19.26 12.27
C ASP A 215 -2.23 18.00 11.39
N ARG A 216 -3.09 17.00 11.64
CA ARG A 216 -3.12 15.78 10.80
C ARG A 216 -3.54 16.11 9.36
N PHE A 217 -4.62 16.85 9.22
CA PHE A 217 -5.13 17.27 7.91
C PHE A 217 -4.08 18.09 7.15
N SER A 218 -3.51 19.13 7.79
CA SER A 218 -2.56 20.03 7.15
C SER A 218 -1.29 19.30 6.72
N HIS A 219 -0.80 18.35 7.51
CA HIS A 219 0.35 17.52 7.14
C HIS A 219 0.06 16.66 5.92
N VAL A 220 -1.10 15.97 5.89
CA VAL A 220 -1.52 15.19 4.71
C VAL A 220 -1.64 16.10 3.48
N ALA A 221 -2.32 17.23 3.59
CA ALA A 221 -2.52 18.15 2.48
C ALA A 221 -1.19 18.75 1.97
N MET A 222 -0.27 19.07 2.87
CA MET A 222 1.07 19.56 2.54
C MET A 222 1.86 18.51 1.73
N ILE A 223 1.89 17.27 2.16
CA ILE A 223 2.60 16.19 1.45
C ILE A 223 1.98 15.93 0.08
N LEU A 224 0.65 15.85 0.00
CA LEU A 224 -0.05 15.75 -1.29
C LEU A 224 0.28 16.91 -2.22
N GLY A 225 0.36 18.14 -1.71
CA GLY A 225 0.77 19.33 -2.47
C GLY A 225 2.19 19.21 -3.03
N LYS A 226 3.15 18.78 -2.21
CA LYS A 226 4.53 18.50 -2.66
C LYS A 226 4.55 17.44 -3.78
N MET A 227 3.71 16.41 -3.68
CA MET A 227 3.62 15.39 -4.71
C MET A 227 3.07 15.92 -6.03
N VAL A 228 2.05 16.79 -5.99
CA VAL A 228 1.53 17.47 -7.20
C VAL A 228 2.63 18.28 -7.88
N MET A 229 3.43 19.03 -7.09
CA MET A 229 4.55 19.81 -7.64
C MET A 229 5.64 18.93 -8.26
N SER A 230 5.97 17.79 -7.62
CA SER A 230 6.91 16.81 -8.17
C SER A 230 6.40 16.18 -9.49
N LEU A 231 5.10 15.88 -9.58
CA LEU A 231 4.48 15.30 -10.77
C LEU A 231 4.47 16.22 -11.99
N LYS A 232 4.70 17.53 -11.80
CA LYS A 232 4.88 18.47 -12.89
C LYS A 232 6.22 18.26 -13.64
N GLY A 233 7.27 17.90 -12.90
CA GLY A 233 8.59 17.60 -13.46
C GLY A 233 8.74 16.15 -13.91
N GLU A 234 8.20 15.22 -13.15
CA GLU A 234 8.25 13.77 -13.39
C GLU A 234 6.83 13.19 -13.45
N PRO A 235 6.16 13.22 -14.62
CA PRO A 235 4.78 12.78 -14.73
C PRO A 235 4.62 11.27 -14.48
N SER A 236 3.70 10.91 -13.58
CA SER A 236 3.26 9.53 -13.34
C SER A 236 1.73 9.51 -13.24
N ALA A 237 1.06 8.99 -14.27
CA ALA A 237 -0.40 8.94 -14.32
C ALA A 237 -0.98 8.12 -13.16
N ARG A 238 -0.31 7.02 -12.79
CA ARG A 238 -0.70 6.16 -11.66
C ARG A 238 -0.65 6.92 -10.34
N LEU A 239 0.46 7.61 -10.06
CA LEU A 239 0.61 8.38 -8.84
C LEU A 239 -0.38 9.54 -8.78
N LEU A 240 -0.57 10.25 -9.90
CA LEU A 240 -1.53 11.34 -10.02
C LEU A 240 -2.96 10.88 -9.70
N LYS A 241 -3.39 9.71 -10.20
CA LYS A 241 -4.69 9.11 -9.90
C LYS A 241 -4.92 8.96 -8.39
N HIS A 242 -3.94 8.42 -7.67
CA HIS A 242 -4.05 8.24 -6.22
C HIS A 242 -4.08 9.59 -5.47
N VAL A 243 -3.26 10.55 -5.87
CA VAL A 243 -3.22 11.91 -5.27
C VAL A 243 -4.56 12.62 -5.45
N ILE A 244 -5.12 12.62 -6.67
CA ILE A 244 -6.43 13.23 -6.97
C ILE A 244 -7.53 12.56 -6.13
N ARG A 245 -7.49 11.23 -6.00
CA ARG A 245 -8.48 10.50 -5.22
C ARG A 245 -8.41 10.84 -3.73
N CYS A 246 -7.20 11.02 -3.18
CA CYS A 246 -7.03 11.50 -1.80
C CYS A 246 -7.64 12.89 -1.60
N TYR A 247 -7.36 13.84 -2.49
CA TYR A 247 -7.94 15.18 -2.42
C TYR A 247 -9.47 15.18 -2.58
N CYS A 248 -9.98 14.39 -3.52
CA CYS A 248 -11.41 14.25 -3.74
C CYS A 248 -12.10 13.78 -2.44
N ARG A 249 -11.54 12.75 -1.79
CA ARG A 249 -12.10 12.23 -0.55
C ARG A 249 -11.99 13.21 0.61
N LEU A 250 -10.87 13.90 0.76
CA LEU A 250 -10.70 14.96 1.77
C LEU A 250 -11.73 16.10 1.59
N SER A 251 -12.08 16.44 0.34
CA SER A 251 -13.07 17.50 0.04
C SER A 251 -14.50 17.14 0.43
N GLU A 252 -14.80 15.91 0.77
CA GLU A 252 -16.11 15.49 1.28
C GLU A 252 -16.32 15.92 2.74
N ASN A 253 -15.24 16.04 3.53
CA ASN A 253 -15.32 16.61 4.88
C ASN A 253 -15.44 18.14 4.83
N VAL A 254 -16.43 18.70 5.51
CA VAL A 254 -16.76 20.14 5.45
C VAL A 254 -15.59 21.03 5.84
N ARG A 255 -14.93 20.74 6.98
CA ARG A 255 -13.80 21.54 7.49
C ARG A 255 -12.56 21.43 6.58
N ALA A 256 -12.27 20.22 6.12
CA ALA A 256 -11.16 19.99 5.19
C ALA A 256 -11.42 20.68 3.84
N ARG A 257 -12.65 20.68 3.34
CA ARG A 257 -13.07 21.36 2.11
C ARG A 257 -12.82 22.86 2.16
N GLU A 258 -13.20 23.52 3.25
CA GLU A 258 -12.94 24.95 3.44
C GLU A 258 -11.45 25.29 3.38
N ALA A 259 -10.61 24.51 4.05
CA ALA A 259 -9.17 24.68 4.00
C ALA A 259 -8.59 24.37 2.60
N LEU A 260 -9.04 23.28 1.95
CA LEU A 260 -8.59 22.90 0.61
C LEU A 260 -8.93 23.95 -0.45
N ALA A 261 -10.02 24.70 -0.29
CA ALA A 261 -10.38 25.78 -1.22
C ALA A 261 -9.26 26.81 -1.38
N SER A 262 -8.47 27.04 -0.33
CA SER A 262 -7.36 28.01 -0.32
C SER A 262 -5.98 27.41 -0.62
N ILE A 263 -5.77 26.10 -0.33
CA ILE A 263 -4.44 25.48 -0.39
C ILE A 263 -4.26 24.48 -1.55
N LEU A 264 -5.32 24.13 -2.28
CA LEU A 264 -5.21 23.20 -3.41
C LEU A 264 -4.28 23.77 -4.48
N PRO A 265 -3.25 23.03 -4.93
CA PRO A 265 -2.34 23.48 -5.98
C PRO A 265 -3.07 23.89 -7.28
N ASP A 266 -2.64 25.00 -7.87
CA ASP A 266 -3.22 25.55 -9.11
C ASP A 266 -3.06 24.58 -10.30
N GLU A 267 -2.04 23.72 -10.26
CA GLU A 267 -1.78 22.69 -11.25
C GLU A 267 -2.94 21.68 -11.38
N LEU A 268 -3.72 21.48 -10.32
CA LEU A 268 -4.94 20.68 -10.35
C LEU A 268 -6.18 21.46 -10.81
N ARG A 269 -6.11 22.80 -10.82
CA ARG A 269 -7.21 23.68 -11.28
C ARG A 269 -7.11 24.01 -12.75
N ASN A 270 -5.92 23.89 -13.34
CA ASN A 270 -5.64 24.21 -14.73
C ASN A 270 -5.42 22.93 -15.58
N GLN A 271 -4.97 23.10 -16.82
CA GLN A 271 -4.79 22.02 -17.79
C GLN A 271 -3.41 21.32 -17.66
N THR A 272 -2.63 21.54 -16.61
CA THR A 272 -1.26 21.01 -16.46
C THR A 272 -1.23 19.48 -16.61
N PHE A 273 -2.18 18.77 -16.01
CA PHE A 273 -2.25 17.32 -16.04
C PHE A 273 -3.21 16.73 -17.08
N ALA A 274 -3.80 17.55 -17.94
CA ALA A 274 -4.70 17.05 -18.98
C ALA A 274 -4.06 15.97 -19.87
N PRO A 275 -2.79 16.08 -20.31
CA PRO A 275 -2.14 15.02 -21.08
C PRO A 275 -2.02 13.70 -20.33
N SER A 276 -1.69 13.74 -19.03
CA SER A 276 -1.51 12.55 -18.18
C SER A 276 -2.82 11.83 -17.86
N MET A 277 -3.97 12.50 -18.05
CA MET A 277 -5.30 11.95 -17.76
C MET A 277 -6.11 11.67 -19.03
N LYS A 278 -5.54 11.85 -20.23
CA LYS A 278 -6.29 11.83 -21.52
C LYS A 278 -7.15 10.58 -21.66
N ASP A 279 -6.61 9.42 -21.31
CA ASP A 279 -7.27 8.13 -21.47
C ASP A 279 -7.90 7.59 -20.16
N ASP A 280 -7.73 8.29 -19.04
CA ASP A 280 -8.27 7.90 -17.71
C ASP A 280 -9.50 8.75 -17.34
N LYS A 281 -10.67 8.31 -17.84
CA LYS A 281 -11.97 8.95 -17.55
C LYS A 281 -12.28 8.95 -16.04
N SER A 282 -11.81 7.95 -15.29
CA SER A 282 -12.07 7.86 -13.86
C SER A 282 -11.33 8.96 -13.10
N THR A 283 -10.06 9.19 -13.41
CA THR A 283 -9.26 10.27 -12.80
C THR A 283 -9.81 11.65 -13.17
N GLN A 284 -10.23 11.86 -14.43
CA GLN A 284 -10.92 13.09 -14.84
C GLN A 284 -12.22 13.31 -14.05
N HIS A 285 -13.02 12.26 -13.85
CA HIS A 285 -14.24 12.33 -13.05
C HIS A 285 -13.95 12.77 -11.61
N TRP A 286 -12.94 12.16 -10.95
CA TRP A 286 -12.59 12.52 -9.57
C TRP A 286 -12.04 13.93 -9.44
N LEU A 287 -11.25 14.40 -10.42
CA LEU A 287 -10.78 15.79 -10.43
C LEU A 287 -11.95 16.76 -10.57
N ASN A 288 -12.87 16.50 -11.50
CA ASN A 288 -14.07 17.33 -11.67
C ASN A 288 -14.94 17.36 -10.41
N GLN A 289 -15.08 16.21 -9.72
CA GLN A 289 -15.84 16.14 -8.47
C GLN A 289 -15.14 16.96 -7.37
N LEU A 290 -13.83 16.85 -7.23
CA LEU A 290 -13.04 17.67 -6.31
C LEU A 290 -13.29 19.17 -6.55
N LEU A 291 -13.16 19.64 -7.79
CA LEU A 291 -13.34 21.05 -8.13
C LEU A 291 -14.76 21.54 -7.83
N ARG A 292 -15.79 20.75 -8.16
CA ARG A 292 -17.18 21.07 -7.80
C ARG A 292 -17.38 21.18 -6.28
N ASN A 293 -16.81 20.26 -5.51
CA ASN A 293 -16.89 20.30 -4.05
C ASN A 293 -16.29 21.60 -3.50
N LEU A 294 -15.17 22.07 -4.06
CA LEU A 294 -14.52 23.30 -3.63
C LEU A 294 -15.27 24.57 -4.07
N GLU A 295 -15.88 24.58 -5.27
CA GLU A 295 -16.72 25.69 -5.74
C GLU A 295 -17.95 25.92 -4.86
N SER A 296 -18.49 24.85 -4.27
CA SER A 296 -19.63 24.95 -3.37
C SER A 296 -19.34 25.81 -2.13
N VAL A 297 -18.10 25.85 -1.67
CA VAL A 297 -17.65 26.71 -0.55
C VAL A 297 -17.62 28.19 -0.96
N ALA A 298 -17.15 28.48 -2.17
CA ALA A 298 -17.06 29.85 -2.68
C ALA A 298 -18.43 30.51 -2.90
N ARG A 299 -19.47 29.72 -3.03
CA ARG A 299 -20.87 30.17 -3.23
C ARG A 299 -21.69 30.26 -1.93
N ALA A 300 -21.19 29.72 -0.81
CA ALA A 300 -21.88 29.81 0.46
C ALA A 300 -21.88 31.26 0.96
N PRO A 301 -23.03 31.86 1.33
CA PRO A 301 -23.06 33.22 1.90
C PRO A 301 -22.28 33.22 3.23
N PRO A 302 -21.56 34.32 3.57
CA PRO A 302 -20.85 34.42 4.83
C PRO A 302 -21.82 34.20 5.99
N VAL A 303 -21.50 33.24 6.84
CA VAL A 303 -22.28 32.98 8.08
C VAL A 303 -22.23 34.26 8.89
N ALA A 304 -23.38 34.91 9.05
CA ALA A 304 -23.54 36.10 9.90
C ALA A 304 -23.18 35.70 11.34
N VAL A 305 -22.02 36.16 11.80
CA VAL A 305 -21.65 36.07 13.22
C VAL A 305 -22.61 36.97 13.98
N THR A 306 -23.68 36.40 14.51
CA THR A 306 -24.50 37.09 15.53
C THR A 306 -23.64 37.28 16.77
N ARG A 307 -23.11 38.48 16.91
CA ARG A 307 -22.55 38.97 18.20
C ARG A 307 -23.76 39.10 19.13
N GLU A 308 -23.96 38.11 19.99
CA GLU A 308 -24.75 38.37 21.20
C GLU A 308 -24.00 39.36 22.08
N ARG A 309 -24.72 40.41 22.40
CA ARG A 309 -24.33 41.47 23.35
C ARG A 309 -24.61 41.03 24.79
#